data_10a41fb4a8278eed936735768350f690
#
_entry.id   10a41fb4a8278eed936735768350f690
#
_cell.length_a   1.000
_cell.length_b   1.000
_cell.length_c   1.000
_cell.angle_alpha   90.00
_cell.angle_beta   90.00
_cell.angle_gamma   90.00
#
_symmetry.space_group_name_H-M   'P 1'
#
loop_
_entity.id
_entity.type
_entity.pdbx_description
1 polymer ?
#
loop_
_entity_poly.entity_id
_entity_poly.type
_entity_poly.pdbx_seq_one_letter_code
_entity_poly.pdbx_strand_id
1 'polypeptide(L)'
;MKRICLISITMLALLFATSCNNNVAEKPQVKNVIYLIGDGMGFGAVSSLLLSEDSVTGFEQAPVIGLSETCSANNYVTDSPAGGTALACGIRTKNGYLGVDS
;
A
#
# COMPACT_ATOMS: atom_id res chain seq x y z
N MET A 1 55.12 -28.05 -12.54
CA MET A 1 54.61 -26.74 -12.14
C MET A 1 53.52 -26.19 -13.07
N LYS A 2 53.67 -26.17 -14.41
CA LYS A 2 52.66 -25.61 -15.35
C LYS A 2 51.31 -26.32 -15.30
N ARG A 3 51.23 -27.64 -15.08
CA ARG A 3 49.96 -28.39 -15.00
C ARG A 3 49.17 -28.14 -13.73
N ILE A 4 49.86 -27.89 -12.61
CA ILE A 4 49.22 -27.59 -11.32
C ILE A 4 48.61 -26.18 -11.37
N CYS A 5 49.27 -25.24 -12.02
CA CYS A 5 48.79 -23.86 -12.17
C CYS A 5 47.51 -23.80 -13.06
N LEU A 6 47.43 -24.63 -14.12
CA LEU A 6 46.24 -24.73 -14.98
C LEU A 6 45.04 -25.31 -14.23
N ILE A 7 45.20 -26.33 -13.40
CA ILE A 7 44.14 -26.94 -12.59
C ILE A 7 43.62 -25.95 -11.55
N SER A 8 44.52 -25.18 -10.95
CA SER A 8 44.14 -24.17 -9.96
C SER A 8 43.32 -23.01 -10.55
N ILE A 9 43.67 -22.60 -11.79
CA ILE A 9 42.93 -21.52 -12.49
C ILE A 9 41.54 -22.00 -12.96
N THR A 10 41.42 -23.25 -13.43
CA THR A 10 40.12 -23.80 -13.84
C THR A 10 39.19 -24.02 -12.64
N MET A 11 39.72 -24.45 -11.49
CA MET A 11 38.93 -24.62 -10.27
C MET A 11 38.46 -23.27 -9.68
N LEU A 12 39.28 -22.24 -9.79
CA LEU A 12 38.89 -20.87 -9.36
C LEU A 12 37.81 -20.26 -10.31
N ALA A 13 37.89 -20.51 -11.61
CA ALA A 13 36.89 -20.05 -12.59
C ALA A 13 35.52 -20.72 -12.38
N LEU A 14 35.48 -21.99 -12.00
CA LEU A 14 34.25 -22.72 -11.68
C LEU A 14 33.55 -22.17 -10.41
N LEU A 15 34.28 -21.65 -9.43
CA LEU A 15 33.72 -21.06 -8.22
C LEU A 15 33.04 -19.70 -8.49
N PHE A 16 33.47 -18.97 -9.51
CA PHE A 16 32.81 -17.71 -9.89
C PHE A 16 31.56 -17.94 -10.78
N ALA A 17 31.42 -19.07 -11.45
CA ALA A 17 30.27 -19.34 -12.30
C ALA A 17 28.97 -19.66 -11.54
N THR A 18 29.05 -19.99 -10.25
CA THR A 18 27.87 -20.35 -9.45
C THR A 18 27.24 -19.17 -8.68
N SER A 19 27.84 -17.96 -8.78
CA SER A 19 27.44 -16.80 -7.97
C SER A 19 26.32 -15.93 -8.56
N CYS A 20 25.78 -16.24 -9.73
CA CYS A 20 24.75 -15.40 -10.39
C CYS A 20 23.43 -16.13 -10.56
N ASN A 21 22.91 -16.76 -9.51
CA ASN A 21 21.52 -17.20 -9.51
C ASN A 21 20.69 -16.24 -8.62
N ASN A 22 20.58 -14.98 -9.06
CA ASN A 22 19.62 -14.03 -8.49
C ASN A 22 18.20 -14.45 -8.95
N ASN A 23 17.66 -15.49 -8.34
CA ASN A 23 16.23 -15.70 -8.32
C ASN A 23 15.60 -14.58 -7.48
N VAL A 24 15.52 -13.39 -8.04
CA VAL A 24 14.65 -12.34 -7.53
C VAL A 24 13.26 -12.89 -7.76
N ALA A 25 12.63 -13.40 -6.70
CA ALA A 25 11.22 -13.77 -6.74
C ALA A 25 10.48 -12.54 -7.28
N GLU A 26 9.94 -12.63 -8.49
CA GLU A 26 9.11 -11.56 -9.04
C GLU A 26 7.97 -11.30 -8.05
N LYS A 27 7.93 -10.08 -7.51
CA LYS A 27 6.82 -9.68 -6.67
C LYS A 27 5.55 -9.79 -7.52
N PRO A 28 4.48 -10.41 -7.01
CA PRO A 28 3.24 -10.53 -7.76
C PRO A 28 2.80 -9.16 -8.22
N GLN A 29 2.67 -8.99 -9.54
CA GLN A 29 2.25 -7.73 -10.13
C GLN A 29 0.78 -7.50 -9.81
N VAL A 30 0.47 -6.40 -9.11
CA VAL A 30 -0.92 -5.98 -8.86
C VAL A 30 -1.56 -5.60 -10.19
N LYS A 31 -2.63 -6.31 -10.56
CA LYS A 31 -3.35 -6.09 -11.83
C LYS A 31 -4.54 -5.17 -11.66
N ASN A 32 -5.18 -5.19 -10.50
CA ASN A 32 -6.38 -4.42 -10.21
C ASN A 32 -6.31 -3.88 -8.77
N VAL A 33 -6.87 -2.70 -8.56
CA VAL A 33 -7.07 -2.10 -7.25
C VAL A 33 -8.56 -1.80 -7.10
N ILE A 34 -9.15 -2.30 -6.02
CA ILE A 34 -10.53 -1.98 -5.64
C ILE A 34 -10.45 -1.03 -4.46
N TYR A 35 -11.03 0.15 -4.60
CA TYR A 35 -11.04 1.18 -3.58
C TYR A 35 -12.48 1.38 -3.06
N LEU A 36 -12.70 1.04 -1.78
CA LEU A 36 -13.99 1.16 -1.12
C LEU A 36 -13.96 2.34 -0.16
N ILE A 37 -14.91 3.26 -0.30
CA ILE A 37 -15.02 4.48 0.49
C ILE A 37 -16.30 4.41 1.32
N GLY A 38 -16.17 4.39 2.66
CA GLY A 38 -17.28 4.55 3.58
C GLY A 38 -17.50 6.03 3.89
N ASP A 39 -18.45 6.66 3.23
CA ASP A 39 -18.77 8.08 3.46
C ASP A 39 -19.30 8.30 4.88
N GLY A 40 -18.71 9.25 5.62
CA GLY A 40 -19.01 9.49 7.01
C GLY A 40 -18.63 8.37 7.99
N MET A 41 -17.98 7.30 7.51
CA MET A 41 -17.60 6.16 8.31
C MET A 41 -16.29 6.44 9.07
N GLY A 42 -16.41 7.05 10.23
CA GLY A 42 -15.28 7.27 11.15
C GLY A 42 -15.07 6.10 12.11
N PHE A 43 -14.10 6.25 13.02
CA PHE A 43 -13.76 5.24 14.04
C PHE A 43 -14.96 4.79 14.88
N GLY A 44 -15.88 5.70 15.21
CA GLY A 44 -17.08 5.36 15.98
C GLY A 44 -17.97 4.33 15.27
N ALA A 45 -18.19 4.48 13.97
CA ALA A 45 -18.99 3.55 13.18
C ALA A 45 -18.35 2.17 13.10
N VAL A 46 -17.04 2.12 12.81
CA VAL A 46 -16.28 0.86 12.78
C VAL A 46 -16.26 0.18 14.15
N SER A 47 -15.98 0.93 15.23
CA SER A 47 -15.96 0.40 16.58
C SER A 47 -17.34 -0.14 17.00
N SER A 48 -18.42 0.56 16.65
CA SER A 48 -19.77 0.09 16.93
C SER A 48 -20.09 -1.22 16.24
N LEU A 49 -19.68 -1.37 14.98
CA LEU A 49 -19.82 -2.63 14.25
C LEU A 49 -19.04 -3.76 14.94
N LEU A 50 -17.76 -3.55 15.25
CA LEU A 50 -16.91 -4.55 15.88
C LEU A 50 -17.40 -4.99 17.27
N LEU A 51 -18.09 -4.09 18.00
CA LEU A 51 -18.65 -4.39 19.30
C LEU A 51 -20.05 -5.04 19.23
N SER A 52 -20.77 -4.90 18.12
CA SER A 52 -22.14 -5.42 17.96
C SER A 52 -22.21 -6.77 17.29
N GLU A 53 -21.15 -7.19 16.60
CA GLU A 53 -21.11 -8.45 15.86
C GLU A 53 -20.44 -9.57 16.68
N ASP A 54 -21.07 -10.73 16.71
CA ASP A 54 -20.51 -11.93 17.37
C ASP A 54 -19.59 -12.75 16.43
N SER A 55 -19.42 -12.32 15.18
CA SER A 55 -18.61 -12.99 14.17
C SER A 55 -17.54 -12.05 13.61
N VAL A 56 -16.47 -12.64 13.07
CA VAL A 56 -15.38 -11.88 12.44
C VAL A 56 -15.89 -11.05 11.28
N THR A 57 -15.71 -9.74 11.34
CA THR A 57 -16.13 -8.80 10.31
C THR A 57 -15.10 -8.71 9.18
N GLY A 58 -15.50 -8.10 8.04
CA GLY A 58 -14.58 -7.85 6.94
C GLY A 58 -13.41 -6.92 7.32
N PHE A 59 -13.60 -6.02 8.29
CA PHE A 59 -12.53 -5.13 8.78
C PHE A 59 -11.43 -5.89 9.51
N GLU A 60 -11.77 -6.91 10.31
CA GLU A 60 -10.79 -7.71 11.05
C GLU A 60 -9.98 -8.62 10.13
N GLN A 61 -10.44 -8.87 8.91
CA GLN A 61 -9.73 -9.66 7.91
C GLN A 61 -8.67 -8.83 7.14
N ALA A 62 -8.65 -7.49 7.31
CA ALA A 62 -7.67 -6.63 6.65
C ALA A 62 -6.26 -6.88 7.22
N PRO A 63 -5.28 -7.22 6.39
CA PRO A 63 -3.93 -7.53 6.86
C PRO A 63 -3.14 -6.30 7.32
N VAL A 64 -3.58 -5.11 6.94
CA VAL A 64 -2.92 -3.84 7.24
C VAL A 64 -3.95 -2.78 7.56
N ILE A 65 -3.66 -1.95 8.57
CA ILE A 65 -4.45 -0.79 8.96
C ILE A 65 -3.58 0.45 8.82
N GLY A 66 -4.14 1.51 8.27
CA GLY A 66 -3.52 2.83 8.17
C GLY A 66 -4.39 3.91 8.78
N LEU A 67 -3.80 5.06 9.06
CA LEU A 67 -4.48 6.25 9.51
C LEU A 67 -4.36 7.33 8.43
N SER A 68 -5.43 8.10 8.23
CA SER A 68 -5.41 9.26 7.34
C SER A 68 -5.99 10.48 8.03
N GLU A 69 -5.42 11.64 7.75
CA GLU A 69 -5.97 12.93 8.16
C GLU A 69 -6.95 13.39 7.08
N THR A 70 -8.22 13.62 7.47
CA THR A 70 -9.31 13.89 6.54
C THR A 70 -9.76 15.36 6.53
N CYS A 71 -9.11 16.27 7.27
CA CYS A 71 -9.50 17.67 7.29
C CYS A 71 -9.46 18.32 5.90
N SER A 72 -10.41 19.21 5.61
CA SER A 72 -10.40 20.06 4.42
C SER A 72 -9.45 21.25 4.57
N ALA A 73 -9.30 22.07 3.53
CA ALA A 73 -8.42 23.24 3.57
C ALA A 73 -8.89 24.34 4.54
N ASN A 74 -10.18 24.37 4.86
CA ASN A 74 -10.79 25.41 5.71
C ASN A 74 -11.52 24.87 6.93
N ASN A 75 -11.53 23.56 7.18
CA ASN A 75 -12.27 22.97 8.29
C ASN A 75 -11.60 21.69 8.79
N TYR A 76 -11.62 21.44 10.10
CA TYR A 76 -11.18 20.18 10.70
C TYR A 76 -12.07 18.99 10.32
N VAL A 77 -13.34 19.23 10.03
CA VAL A 77 -14.26 18.22 9.53
C VAL A 77 -14.51 18.46 8.05
N THR A 78 -14.07 17.54 7.23
CA THR A 78 -14.31 17.59 5.78
C THR A 78 -15.76 17.26 5.47
N ASP A 79 -16.27 17.78 4.35
CA ASP A 79 -17.51 17.31 3.74
C ASP A 79 -17.21 16.34 2.59
N SER A 80 -18.25 15.70 2.05
CA SER A 80 -18.11 14.73 0.97
C SER A 80 -17.52 15.33 -0.32
N PRO A 81 -17.86 16.55 -0.76
CA PRO A 81 -17.22 17.20 -1.91
C PRO A 81 -15.71 17.36 -1.76
N ALA A 82 -15.26 17.93 -0.64
CA ALA A 82 -13.84 18.16 -0.39
C ALA A 82 -13.07 16.83 -0.18
N GLY A 83 -13.65 15.90 0.58
CA GLY A 83 -13.08 14.58 0.79
C GLY A 83 -12.97 13.78 -0.52
N GLY A 84 -14.02 13.77 -1.34
CA GLY A 84 -14.03 13.14 -2.64
C GLY A 84 -12.99 13.74 -3.61
N THR A 85 -12.84 15.07 -3.59
CA THR A 85 -11.80 15.76 -4.37
C THR A 85 -10.40 15.33 -3.93
N ALA A 86 -10.15 15.26 -2.62
CA ALA A 86 -8.86 14.83 -2.10
C ALA A 86 -8.51 13.40 -2.51
N LEU A 87 -9.48 12.48 -2.44
CA LEU A 87 -9.30 11.08 -2.81
C LEU A 87 -9.10 10.89 -4.32
N ALA A 88 -9.80 11.64 -5.16
CA ALA A 88 -9.74 11.51 -6.60
C ALA A 88 -8.56 12.26 -7.24
N CYS A 89 -8.23 13.44 -6.72
CA CYS A 89 -7.29 14.37 -7.35
C CYS A 89 -6.00 14.55 -6.53
N GLY A 90 -5.94 14.06 -5.29
CA GLY A 90 -4.79 14.27 -4.40
C GLY A 90 -4.64 15.72 -3.92
N ILE A 91 -5.69 16.53 -4.01
CA ILE A 91 -5.69 17.96 -3.67
C ILE A 91 -6.64 18.20 -2.49
N ARG A 92 -6.15 18.88 -1.46
CA ARG A 92 -6.96 19.31 -0.33
C ARG A 92 -7.64 20.64 -0.69
N THR A 93 -8.97 20.62 -0.84
CA THR A 93 -9.79 21.80 -1.14
C THR A 93 -10.70 22.19 0.02
N LYS A 94 -11.45 23.28 -0.11
CA LYS A 94 -12.41 23.77 0.88
C LYS A 94 -13.70 22.95 0.88
N ASN A 95 -14.40 22.93 2.03
CA ASN A 95 -15.76 22.35 2.09
C ASN A 95 -16.67 23.01 1.05
N GLY A 96 -17.52 22.21 0.42
CA GLY A 96 -18.40 22.63 -0.67
C GLY A 96 -17.77 22.59 -2.08
N TYR A 97 -16.46 22.39 -2.19
CA TYR A 97 -15.75 22.38 -3.47
C TYR A 97 -15.57 20.95 -3.98
N LEU A 98 -16.13 20.66 -5.14
CA LEU A 98 -16.04 19.35 -5.79
C LEU A 98 -15.27 19.44 -7.10
N GLY A 99 -14.16 18.71 -7.17
CA GLY A 99 -13.34 18.60 -8.40
C GLY A 99 -12.59 19.88 -8.76
N VAL A 100 -12.49 20.83 -7.84
CA VAL A 100 -11.79 22.11 -8.06
C VAL A 100 -10.80 22.37 -6.95
N ASP A 101 -9.71 23.02 -7.28
CA ASP A 101 -8.74 23.54 -6.32
C ASP A 101 -9.24 24.88 -5.74
N SER A 102 -8.81 25.25 -4.53
CA SER A 102 -9.29 26.44 -3.79
C SER A 102 -8.20 27.44 -3.53
#